data_e7057f65fd8493605baf5c7de460c5b9
#
_entry.id   e7057f65fd8493605baf5c7de460c5b9
#
_cell.length_a   1.000
_cell.length_b   1.000
_cell.length_c   1.000
_cell.angle_alpha   90.00
_cell.angle_beta   90.00
_cell.angle_gamma   90.00
#
_symmetry.space_group_name_H-M   'P 1'
#
loop_
_entity.id
_entity.type
_entity.pdbx_description
1 polymer ?
#
loop_
_entity_poly.entity_id
_entity_poly.type
_entity_poly.pdbx_seq_one_letter_code
_entity_poly.pdbx_strand_id
1 'polypeptide(L)'
;MLRLSTSQAFDSGLERLQQRQRELTDAQERLTSGKRVARASDDPAAAARAERALAAMSRHDASQRALDASRSVLTLTESALGEAGELMQQVRETLIAAGNASYSDGERVALAEKLKALRGQLMLAANRGDGAGAFLFGGQGSAAPPFIDGPGGVVFRGTSGENQVAIDESLPQSTDGSREWLAAASGNGLFETRTASATPDQAGAWIDAGRITDPTAFFAATSPPAVADPAN
;
A
#
# COMPACT_ATOMS: atom_id res chain seq x y z
N MET A 1 -55.89 64.57 -14.05
CA MET A 1 -54.50 64.97 -14.08
C MET A 1 -53.91 64.59 -12.73
N LEU A 2 -53.03 63.57 -12.67
CA LEU A 2 -52.32 63.22 -11.46
C LEU A 2 -51.22 64.25 -11.22
N ARG A 3 -51.36 65.10 -10.21
CA ARG A 3 -50.31 66.00 -9.75
C ARG A 3 -49.26 65.16 -8.97
N LEU A 4 -48.20 64.79 -9.60
CA LEU A 4 -47.03 64.25 -8.90
C LEU A 4 -46.53 65.34 -7.98
N SER A 5 -46.52 65.10 -6.67
CA SER A 5 -45.91 65.95 -5.66
C SER A 5 -44.41 66.08 -5.95
N THR A 6 -43.89 67.33 -5.86
CA THR A 6 -42.43 67.61 -5.97
C THR A 6 -41.60 66.79 -4.96
N SER A 7 -42.17 66.49 -3.82
CA SER A 7 -41.61 65.59 -2.82
C SER A 7 -41.42 64.16 -3.35
N GLN A 8 -42.45 63.61 -4.02
CA GLN A 8 -42.39 62.27 -4.59
C GLN A 8 -41.37 62.17 -5.72
N ALA A 9 -41.19 63.21 -6.53
CA ALA A 9 -40.14 63.30 -7.56
C ALA A 9 -38.75 63.33 -6.94
N PHE A 10 -38.57 64.07 -5.84
CA PHE A 10 -37.31 64.14 -5.09
C PHE A 10 -36.99 62.82 -4.43
N ASP A 11 -37.93 62.18 -3.73
CA ASP A 11 -37.75 60.89 -3.07
C ASP A 11 -37.39 59.79 -4.09
N SER A 12 -38.06 59.73 -5.24
CA SER A 12 -37.72 58.81 -6.30
C SER A 12 -36.36 59.07 -6.96
N GLY A 13 -35.89 60.33 -6.97
CA GLY A 13 -34.57 60.72 -7.41
C GLY A 13 -33.47 60.23 -6.44
N LEU A 14 -33.73 60.39 -5.15
CA LEU A 14 -32.82 59.95 -4.10
C LEU A 14 -32.68 58.42 -4.07
N GLU A 15 -33.80 57.68 -4.18
CA GLU A 15 -33.78 56.21 -4.27
C GLU A 15 -32.98 55.70 -5.47
N ARG A 16 -33.13 56.34 -6.63
CA ARG A 16 -32.34 56.00 -7.82
C ARG A 16 -30.86 56.26 -7.64
N LEU A 17 -30.46 57.37 -7.00
CA LEU A 17 -29.07 57.68 -6.70
C LEU A 17 -28.46 56.66 -5.73
N GLN A 18 -29.19 56.31 -4.68
CA GLN A 18 -28.76 55.29 -3.72
C GLN A 18 -28.62 53.91 -4.37
N GLN A 19 -29.52 53.56 -5.30
CA GLN A 19 -29.43 52.33 -6.06
C GLN A 19 -28.18 52.29 -6.96
N ARG A 20 -27.94 53.40 -7.70
CA ARG A 20 -26.74 53.53 -8.55
C ARG A 20 -25.44 53.47 -7.75
N GLN A 21 -25.41 54.04 -6.56
CA GLN A 21 -24.24 53.99 -5.70
C GLN A 21 -23.99 52.59 -5.18
N ARG A 22 -25.00 51.80 -4.84
CA ARG A 22 -24.90 50.37 -4.51
C ARG A 22 -24.38 49.57 -5.69
N GLU A 23 -24.95 49.72 -6.90
CA GLU A 23 -24.51 49.07 -8.11
C GLU A 23 -23.01 49.34 -8.44
N LEU A 24 -22.59 50.61 -8.24
CA LEU A 24 -21.18 50.99 -8.43
C LEU A 24 -20.26 50.32 -7.41
N THR A 25 -20.65 50.28 -6.13
CA THR A 25 -19.89 49.62 -5.08
C THR A 25 -19.74 48.13 -5.33
N ASP A 26 -20.85 47.45 -5.71
CA ASP A 26 -20.83 46.01 -6.07
C ASP A 26 -19.96 45.75 -7.31
N ALA A 27 -19.99 46.62 -8.30
CA ALA A 27 -19.14 46.47 -9.49
C ALA A 27 -17.63 46.67 -9.12
N GLN A 28 -17.31 47.61 -8.25
CA GLN A 28 -15.94 47.81 -7.74
C GLN A 28 -15.48 46.59 -6.92
N GLU A 29 -16.33 46.05 -6.04
CA GLU A 29 -16.02 44.84 -5.26
C GLU A 29 -15.72 43.65 -6.16
N ARG A 30 -16.54 43.43 -7.21
CA ARG A 30 -16.33 42.36 -8.22
C ARG A 30 -15.02 42.56 -8.99
N LEU A 31 -14.71 43.80 -9.36
CA LEU A 31 -13.48 44.11 -10.09
C LEU A 31 -12.24 43.87 -9.21
N THR A 32 -12.30 44.34 -7.94
CA THR A 32 -11.20 44.21 -7.00
C THR A 32 -10.97 42.77 -6.55
N SER A 33 -12.06 42.00 -6.31
CA SER A 33 -11.99 40.59 -5.90
C SER A 33 -11.70 39.64 -7.06
N GLY A 34 -11.92 40.05 -8.32
CA GLY A 34 -11.88 39.21 -9.49
C GLY A 34 -12.97 38.14 -9.53
N LYS A 35 -13.93 38.20 -8.61
CA LYS A 35 -15.01 37.20 -8.48
C LYS A 35 -16.33 37.77 -9.03
N ARG A 36 -16.98 36.98 -9.91
CA ARG A 36 -18.32 37.33 -10.41
C ARG A 36 -19.41 37.24 -9.33
N VAL A 37 -19.24 36.29 -8.41
CA VAL A 37 -20.14 36.06 -7.27
C VAL A 37 -19.34 36.35 -6.01
N ALA A 38 -19.60 37.47 -5.36
CA ALA A 38 -18.92 37.86 -4.10
C ALA A 38 -19.62 37.21 -2.89
N ARG A 39 -20.94 37.15 -2.91
CA ARG A 39 -21.77 36.61 -1.84
C ARG A 39 -22.74 35.54 -2.37
N ALA A 40 -23.05 34.56 -1.54
CA ALA A 40 -24.00 33.51 -1.88
C ALA A 40 -25.41 34.06 -2.17
N SER A 41 -25.74 35.23 -1.61
CA SER A 41 -27.00 35.95 -1.87
C SER A 41 -27.13 36.48 -3.30
N ASP A 42 -26.00 36.77 -3.98
CA ASP A 42 -25.98 37.38 -5.31
C ASP A 42 -26.41 36.42 -6.41
N ASP A 43 -25.96 35.18 -6.32
CA ASP A 43 -26.33 34.08 -7.21
C ASP A 43 -26.15 32.74 -6.44
N PRO A 44 -27.21 32.27 -5.74
CA PRO A 44 -27.13 31.05 -4.94
C PRO A 44 -26.79 29.80 -5.76
N ALA A 45 -27.23 29.76 -7.03
CA ALA A 45 -26.95 28.64 -7.91
C ALA A 45 -25.49 28.60 -8.37
N ALA A 46 -24.92 29.78 -8.66
CA ALA A 46 -23.49 29.89 -9.00
C ALA A 46 -22.60 29.66 -7.78
N ALA A 47 -22.97 30.16 -6.60
CA ALA A 47 -22.27 29.88 -5.34
C ALA A 47 -22.24 28.38 -5.04
N ALA A 48 -23.36 27.69 -5.13
CA ALA A 48 -23.43 26.25 -4.94
C ALA A 48 -22.59 25.44 -5.96
N ARG A 49 -22.47 25.93 -7.20
CA ARG A 49 -21.58 25.33 -8.20
C ARG A 49 -20.11 25.57 -7.86
N ALA A 50 -19.77 26.77 -7.42
CA ALA A 50 -18.41 27.11 -7.01
C ALA A 50 -17.95 26.25 -5.82
N GLU A 51 -18.79 26.09 -4.79
CA GLU A 51 -18.51 25.23 -3.64
C GLU A 51 -18.29 23.75 -4.04
N ARG A 52 -19.14 23.24 -4.94
CA ARG A 52 -18.96 21.87 -5.48
C ARG A 52 -17.67 21.73 -6.27
N ALA A 53 -17.30 22.74 -7.05
CA ALA A 53 -16.04 22.73 -7.79
C ALA A 53 -14.82 22.78 -6.83
N LEU A 54 -14.86 23.62 -5.80
CA LEU A 54 -13.82 23.70 -4.78
C LEU A 54 -13.68 22.37 -4.01
N ALA A 55 -14.80 21.77 -3.65
CA ALA A 55 -14.79 20.45 -3.00
C ALA A 55 -14.23 19.35 -3.92
N ALA A 56 -14.52 19.41 -5.24
CA ALA A 56 -13.94 18.50 -6.21
C ALA A 56 -12.42 18.71 -6.35
N MET A 57 -11.97 19.96 -6.45
CA MET A 57 -10.54 20.29 -6.47
C MET A 57 -9.82 19.78 -5.23
N SER A 58 -10.37 20.03 -4.04
CA SER A 58 -9.78 19.54 -2.78
C SER A 58 -9.67 18.01 -2.73
N ARG A 59 -10.65 17.29 -3.27
CA ARG A 59 -10.58 15.82 -3.40
C ARG A 59 -9.49 15.39 -4.38
N HIS A 60 -9.40 16.04 -5.53
CA HIS A 60 -8.34 15.77 -6.49
C HIS A 60 -6.94 16.01 -5.91
N ASP A 61 -6.76 17.11 -5.18
CA ASP A 61 -5.50 17.41 -4.50
C ASP A 61 -5.15 16.36 -3.44
N ALA A 62 -6.15 15.86 -2.71
CA ALA A 62 -5.95 14.78 -1.74
C ALA A 62 -5.60 13.46 -2.44
N SER A 63 -6.29 13.11 -3.53
CA SER A 63 -5.97 11.94 -4.35
C SER A 63 -4.57 12.01 -4.94
N GLN A 64 -4.17 13.16 -5.45
CA GLN A 64 -2.81 13.36 -5.98
C GLN A 64 -1.75 13.15 -4.91
N ARG A 65 -1.92 13.72 -3.71
CA ARG A 65 -0.98 13.49 -2.59
C ARG A 65 -0.93 12.01 -2.17
N ALA A 66 -2.06 11.32 -2.14
CA ALA A 66 -2.11 9.90 -1.83
C ALA A 66 -1.39 9.06 -2.88
N LEU A 67 -1.55 9.39 -4.17
CA LEU A 67 -0.85 8.75 -5.27
C LEU A 67 0.68 8.95 -5.18
N ASP A 68 1.11 10.17 -4.91
CA ASP A 68 2.53 10.48 -4.78
C ASP A 68 3.16 9.77 -3.58
N ALA A 69 2.44 9.69 -2.45
CA ALA A 69 2.86 8.91 -1.28
C ALA A 69 2.96 7.41 -1.60
N SER A 70 1.94 6.84 -2.26
CA SER A 70 1.94 5.44 -2.68
C SER A 70 3.11 5.13 -3.61
N ARG A 71 3.37 5.97 -4.62
CA ARG A 71 4.52 5.82 -5.52
C ARG A 71 5.84 5.84 -4.77
N SER A 72 6.00 6.74 -3.81
CA SER A 72 7.21 6.81 -2.98
C SER A 72 7.43 5.52 -2.21
N VAL A 73 6.39 5.01 -1.54
CA VAL A 73 6.45 3.75 -0.79
C VAL A 73 6.77 2.56 -1.70
N LEU A 74 6.12 2.46 -2.87
CA LEU A 74 6.39 1.39 -3.83
C LEU A 74 7.82 1.44 -4.36
N THR A 75 8.36 2.63 -4.64
CA THR A 75 9.75 2.80 -5.06
C THR A 75 10.72 2.35 -3.98
N LEU A 76 10.46 2.68 -2.71
CA LEU A 76 11.27 2.21 -1.58
C LEU A 76 11.17 0.70 -1.40
N THR A 77 9.97 0.14 -1.59
CA THR A 77 9.72 -1.31 -1.52
C THR A 77 10.48 -2.05 -2.62
N GLU A 78 10.40 -1.56 -3.86
CA GLU A 78 11.15 -2.11 -5.00
C GLU A 78 12.67 -2.07 -4.74
N SER A 79 13.18 -0.95 -4.24
CA SER A 79 14.59 -0.82 -3.87
C SER A 79 15.00 -1.82 -2.79
N ALA A 80 14.17 -2.01 -1.77
CA ALA A 80 14.44 -2.96 -0.69
C ALA A 80 14.43 -4.42 -1.18
N LEU A 81 13.49 -4.77 -2.06
CA LEU A 81 13.42 -6.09 -2.67
C LEU A 81 14.58 -6.33 -3.64
N GLY A 82 14.99 -5.31 -4.41
CA GLY A 82 16.17 -5.39 -5.26
C GLY A 82 17.45 -5.68 -4.46
N GLU A 83 17.67 -4.93 -3.37
CA GLU A 83 18.79 -5.18 -2.45
C GLU A 83 18.72 -6.60 -1.83
N ALA A 84 17.54 -7.05 -1.44
CA ALA A 84 17.35 -8.41 -0.94
C ALA A 84 17.69 -9.47 -1.99
N GLY A 85 17.34 -9.24 -3.26
CA GLY A 85 17.71 -10.11 -4.38
C GLY A 85 19.22 -10.23 -4.55
N GLU A 86 19.94 -9.12 -4.48
CA GLU A 86 21.42 -9.11 -4.52
C GLU A 86 22.04 -9.83 -3.32
N LEU A 87 21.51 -9.61 -2.13
CA LEU A 87 21.95 -10.31 -0.92
C LEU A 87 21.72 -11.82 -1.02
N MET A 88 20.57 -12.24 -1.53
CA MET A 88 20.25 -13.65 -1.77
C MET A 88 21.18 -14.30 -2.79
N GLN A 89 21.60 -13.56 -3.83
CA GLN A 89 22.60 -14.03 -4.77
C GLN A 89 23.95 -14.27 -4.07
N GLN A 90 24.38 -13.34 -3.21
CA GLN A 90 25.61 -13.50 -2.41
C GLN A 90 25.52 -14.67 -1.43
N VAL A 91 24.35 -14.89 -0.81
CA VAL A 91 24.08 -16.07 0.03
C VAL A 91 24.28 -17.34 -0.79
N ARG A 92 23.68 -17.42 -1.98
CA ARG A 92 23.80 -18.57 -2.88
C ARG A 92 25.26 -18.84 -3.26
N GLU A 93 26.01 -17.83 -3.67
CA GLU A 93 27.43 -17.96 -4.00
C GLU A 93 28.26 -18.45 -2.81
N THR A 94 27.99 -17.91 -1.62
CA THR A 94 28.67 -18.30 -0.39
C THR A 94 28.35 -19.74 0.00
N LEU A 95 27.09 -20.20 -0.20
CA LEU A 95 26.71 -21.60 0.04
C LEU A 95 27.36 -22.55 -0.95
N ILE A 96 27.44 -22.19 -2.23
CA ILE A 96 28.15 -22.98 -3.25
C ILE A 96 29.64 -23.13 -2.88
N ALA A 97 30.26 -22.02 -2.47
CA ALA A 97 31.64 -22.03 -2.00
C ALA A 97 31.81 -22.97 -0.77
N ALA A 98 30.91 -22.86 0.21
CA ALA A 98 30.97 -23.69 1.43
C ALA A 98 30.80 -25.19 1.16
N GLY A 99 30.12 -25.57 0.07
CA GLY A 99 29.98 -26.95 -0.39
C GLY A 99 31.26 -27.53 -1.03
N ASN A 100 32.26 -26.74 -1.33
CA ASN A 100 33.49 -27.21 -1.95
C ASN A 100 34.38 -27.95 -0.91
N ALA A 101 34.77 -29.18 -1.23
CA ALA A 101 35.58 -30.03 -0.39
C ALA A 101 37.03 -29.51 -0.16
N SER A 102 37.50 -28.57 -0.99
CA SER A 102 38.84 -28.01 -0.90
C SER A 102 39.02 -27.00 0.26
N TYR A 103 37.92 -26.52 0.87
CA TYR A 103 37.96 -25.57 1.97
C TYR A 103 38.30 -26.28 3.30
N SER A 104 39.22 -25.69 4.04
CA SER A 104 39.55 -26.08 5.41
C SER A 104 38.40 -25.71 6.38
N ASP A 105 38.44 -26.31 7.57
CA ASP A 105 37.45 -26.00 8.61
C ASP A 105 37.44 -24.51 8.99
N GLY A 106 38.61 -23.86 9.03
CA GLY A 106 38.73 -22.44 9.31
C GLY A 106 38.07 -21.57 8.24
N GLU A 107 38.22 -21.91 6.96
CA GLU A 107 37.60 -21.21 5.86
C GLU A 107 36.06 -21.42 5.87
N ARG A 108 35.61 -22.61 6.24
CA ARG A 108 34.16 -22.88 6.42
C ARG A 108 33.53 -22.05 7.55
N VAL A 109 34.28 -21.87 8.66
CA VAL A 109 33.85 -20.99 9.75
C VAL A 109 33.75 -19.55 9.24
N ALA A 110 34.71 -19.06 8.46
CA ALA A 110 34.66 -17.72 7.88
C ALA A 110 33.46 -17.54 6.93
N LEU A 111 33.13 -18.54 6.12
CA LEU A 111 31.94 -18.53 5.26
C LEU A 111 30.64 -18.54 6.08
N ALA A 112 30.60 -19.27 7.19
CA ALA A 112 29.45 -19.26 8.11
C ALA A 112 29.21 -17.87 8.73
N GLU A 113 30.26 -17.19 9.16
CA GLU A 113 30.17 -15.81 9.66
C GLU A 113 29.73 -14.84 8.58
N LYS A 114 30.18 -15.00 7.33
CA LYS A 114 29.69 -14.22 6.19
C LYS A 114 28.21 -14.45 5.96
N LEU A 115 27.73 -15.70 6.04
CA LEU A 115 26.28 -16.01 5.90
C LEU A 115 25.46 -15.37 7.02
N LYS A 116 25.96 -15.36 8.26
CA LYS A 116 25.29 -14.65 9.37
C LYS A 116 25.20 -13.15 9.13
N ALA A 117 26.27 -12.54 8.60
CA ALA A 117 26.27 -11.13 8.26
C ALA A 117 25.26 -10.81 7.15
N LEU A 118 25.21 -11.61 6.08
CA LEU A 118 24.24 -11.47 4.98
C LEU A 118 22.79 -11.63 5.48
N ARG A 119 22.55 -12.60 6.39
CA ARG A 119 21.25 -12.76 7.04
C ARG A 119 20.86 -11.52 7.85
N GLY A 120 21.80 -10.92 8.57
CA GLY A 120 21.57 -9.66 9.28
C GLY A 120 21.17 -8.52 8.34
N GLN A 121 21.81 -8.40 7.18
CA GLN A 121 21.48 -7.41 6.17
C GLN A 121 20.08 -7.65 5.56
N LEU A 122 19.72 -8.90 5.30
CA LEU A 122 18.36 -9.26 4.86
C LEU A 122 17.30 -8.87 5.90
N MET A 123 17.57 -9.08 7.18
CA MET A 123 16.69 -8.64 8.27
C MET A 123 16.53 -7.12 8.32
N LEU A 124 17.60 -6.36 8.05
CA LEU A 124 17.54 -4.89 7.96
C LEU A 124 16.71 -4.45 6.75
N ALA A 125 16.87 -5.09 5.59
CA ALA A 125 16.08 -4.81 4.40
C ALA A 125 14.59 -5.13 4.64
N ALA A 126 14.27 -6.26 5.27
CA ALA A 126 12.91 -6.65 5.61
C ALA A 126 12.24 -5.73 6.65
N ASN A 127 13.03 -5.12 7.54
CA ASN A 127 12.57 -4.15 8.54
C ASN A 127 12.78 -2.69 8.11
N ARG A 128 12.84 -2.41 6.81
CA ARG A 128 13.02 -1.05 6.31
C ARG A 128 11.80 -0.19 6.61
N GLY A 129 12.04 0.99 7.19
CA GLY A 129 11.01 1.99 7.43
C GLY A 129 10.64 2.76 6.16
N ASP A 130 9.46 3.33 6.15
CA ASP A 130 8.94 4.20 5.09
C ASP A 130 9.39 5.68 5.22
N GLY A 131 10.10 6.00 6.31
CA GLY A 131 10.52 7.37 6.66
C GLY A 131 9.45 8.18 7.39
N ALA A 132 8.21 7.71 7.48
CA ALA A 132 7.10 8.35 8.19
C ALA A 132 6.79 7.71 9.56
N GLY A 133 7.56 6.68 9.94
CA GLY A 133 7.42 5.97 11.22
C GLY A 133 6.69 4.63 11.12
N ALA A 134 6.35 4.20 9.91
CA ALA A 134 5.87 2.86 9.63
C ALA A 134 6.93 2.01 8.90
N PHE A 135 6.63 0.76 8.60
CA PHE A 135 7.50 -0.19 7.94
C PHE A 135 6.93 -0.59 6.59
N LEU A 136 7.77 -0.65 5.55
CA LEU A 136 7.38 -1.00 4.18
C LEU A 136 6.66 -2.35 4.11
N PHE A 137 7.13 -3.32 4.91
CA PHE A 137 6.62 -4.69 4.94
C PHE A 137 5.80 -5.00 6.20
N GLY A 138 5.26 -3.96 6.84
CA GLY A 138 4.46 -4.10 8.07
C GLY A 138 3.05 -4.62 7.87
N GLY A 139 2.60 -4.76 6.61
CA GLY A 139 1.23 -5.12 6.29
C GLY A 139 0.25 -3.99 6.62
N GLN A 140 -0.89 -4.28 7.23
CA GLN A 140 -1.90 -3.27 7.58
C GLN A 140 -1.45 -2.28 8.67
N GLY A 141 -0.25 -2.43 9.19
CA GLY A 141 0.40 -1.52 10.13
C GLY A 141 1.28 -2.28 11.12
N SER A 142 2.43 -1.68 11.44
CA SER A 142 3.32 -2.15 12.50
C SER A 142 4.00 -0.94 13.12
N ALA A 143 3.84 -0.78 14.44
CA ALA A 143 4.55 0.23 15.22
C ALA A 143 5.96 -0.20 15.64
N ALA A 144 6.32 -1.46 15.37
CA ALA A 144 7.61 -2.08 15.68
C ALA A 144 8.11 -2.84 14.46
N PRO A 145 9.41 -3.17 14.39
CA PRO A 145 9.95 -3.97 13.30
C PRO A 145 9.13 -5.24 13.05
N PRO A 146 8.61 -5.43 11.82
CA PRO A 146 7.69 -6.53 11.53
C PRO A 146 8.34 -7.91 11.59
N PHE A 147 9.67 -8.00 11.39
CA PHE A 147 10.40 -9.26 11.44
C PHE A 147 11.34 -9.29 12.64
N ILE A 148 11.18 -10.29 13.47
CA ILE A 148 12.05 -10.52 14.62
C ILE A 148 12.68 -11.90 14.53
N ASP A 149 13.90 -12.01 15.04
CA ASP A 149 14.61 -13.28 15.16
C ASP A 149 14.17 -14.01 16.43
N GLY A 150 13.83 -15.26 16.29
CA GLY A 150 13.39 -16.13 17.39
C GLY A 150 14.09 -17.48 17.36
N PRO A 151 13.94 -18.30 18.43
CA PRO A 151 14.57 -19.61 18.52
C PRO A 151 14.23 -20.58 17.39
N GLY A 152 13.04 -20.40 16.76
CA GLY A 152 12.56 -21.20 15.64
C GLY A 152 12.80 -20.56 14.26
N GLY A 153 13.54 -19.44 14.19
CA GLY A 153 13.76 -18.67 12.97
C GLY A 153 13.08 -17.30 13.00
N VAL A 154 12.96 -16.67 11.83
CA VAL A 154 12.35 -15.34 11.69
C VAL A 154 10.84 -15.45 11.82
N VAL A 155 10.27 -14.59 12.68
CA VAL A 155 8.82 -14.51 12.92
C VAL A 155 8.30 -13.16 12.44
N PHE A 156 7.20 -13.16 11.69
CA PHE A 156 6.47 -11.96 11.31
C PHE A 156 5.53 -11.52 12.46
N ARG A 157 5.64 -10.26 12.85
CA ARG A 157 4.84 -9.62 13.90
C ARG A 157 3.96 -8.48 13.38
N GLY A 158 4.04 -8.20 12.08
CA GLY A 158 3.14 -7.26 11.42
C GLY A 158 1.72 -7.82 11.31
N THR A 159 0.81 -7.01 10.83
CA THR A 159 -0.57 -7.43 10.54
C THR A 159 -0.67 -7.81 9.06
N SER A 160 -1.02 -9.07 8.79
CA SER A 160 -1.15 -9.55 7.39
C SER A 160 -2.15 -8.71 6.60
N GLY A 161 -1.89 -8.56 5.30
CA GLY A 161 -2.66 -7.72 4.39
C GLY A 161 -1.94 -6.41 4.05
N GLU A 162 -2.51 -5.66 3.13
CA GLU A 162 -1.96 -4.39 2.66
C GLU A 162 -2.75 -3.23 3.27
N ASN A 163 -2.06 -2.15 3.63
CA ASN A 163 -2.71 -0.90 3.98
C ASN A 163 -2.96 -0.12 2.70
N GLN A 164 -4.20 0.27 2.47
CA GLN A 164 -4.63 0.93 1.25
C GLN A 164 -5.39 2.21 1.61
N VAL A 165 -5.11 3.29 0.89
CA VAL A 165 -5.92 4.51 0.96
C VAL A 165 -6.93 4.47 -0.17
N ALA A 166 -8.19 4.32 0.20
CA ALA A 166 -9.29 4.38 -0.73
C ALA A 166 -9.82 5.81 -0.79
N ILE A 167 -9.64 6.47 -1.94
CA ILE A 167 -10.35 7.71 -2.22
C ILE A 167 -11.36 7.45 -3.34
N ASP A 168 -10.94 7.07 -4.51
CA ASP A 168 -11.75 6.53 -5.61
C ASP A 168 -11.09 5.25 -6.15
N GLU A 169 -9.82 5.04 -5.84
CA GLU A 169 -9.00 3.92 -6.25
C GLU A 169 -8.15 3.46 -5.07
N SER A 170 -8.03 2.15 -4.90
CA SER A 170 -7.23 1.57 -3.82
C SER A 170 -5.75 1.71 -4.12
N LEU A 171 -5.05 2.54 -3.36
CA LEU A 171 -3.62 2.78 -3.49
C LEU A 171 -2.87 2.13 -2.33
N PRO A 172 -1.95 1.17 -2.58
CA PRO A 172 -1.19 0.53 -1.52
C PRO A 172 -0.21 1.50 -0.87
N GLN A 173 -0.16 1.48 0.46
CA GLN A 173 0.79 2.25 1.28
C GLN A 173 1.75 1.37 2.07
N SER A 174 1.60 0.07 1.98
CA SER A 174 2.47 -0.93 2.61
C SER A 174 2.27 -2.26 1.91
N THR A 175 3.18 -3.19 2.14
CA THR A 175 3.17 -4.52 1.55
C THR A 175 3.05 -5.57 2.66
N ASP A 176 2.36 -6.67 2.40
CA ASP A 176 2.29 -7.81 3.34
C ASP A 176 3.64 -8.54 3.39
N GLY A 177 4.42 -8.22 4.41
CA GLY A 177 5.74 -8.82 4.58
C GLY A 177 5.71 -10.35 4.78
N SER A 178 4.66 -10.89 5.37
CA SER A 178 4.55 -12.35 5.54
C SER A 178 4.48 -13.07 4.21
N ARG A 179 3.78 -12.49 3.26
CA ARG A 179 3.63 -13.02 1.91
C ARG A 179 4.92 -12.88 1.10
N GLU A 180 5.54 -11.72 1.13
CA GLU A 180 6.69 -11.42 0.28
C GLU A 180 7.99 -12.07 0.78
N TRP A 181 8.17 -12.23 2.09
CA TRP A 181 9.42 -12.72 2.68
C TRP A 181 9.36 -14.17 3.17
N LEU A 182 8.21 -14.62 3.66
CA LEU A 182 8.09 -15.94 4.29
C LEU A 182 7.29 -16.95 3.47
N ALA A 183 6.39 -16.49 2.58
CA ALA A 183 5.59 -17.36 1.73
C ALA A 183 6.12 -17.47 0.30
N ALA A 184 7.37 -17.05 0.04
CA ALA A 184 8.00 -17.26 -1.25
C ALA A 184 8.08 -18.75 -1.57
N ALA A 185 7.54 -19.16 -2.71
CA ALA A 185 7.58 -20.56 -3.13
C ALA A 185 9.03 -21.03 -3.29
N SER A 186 9.43 -22.00 -2.48
CA SER A 186 10.75 -22.62 -2.58
C SER A 186 10.70 -23.65 -3.70
N GLY A 187 11.26 -23.34 -4.84
CA GLY A 187 11.39 -24.26 -5.96
C GLY A 187 10.93 -23.65 -7.29
N ASN A 188 11.18 -24.37 -8.36
CA ASN A 188 10.83 -23.95 -9.72
C ASN A 188 9.36 -24.28 -10.11
N GLY A 189 8.51 -24.67 -9.14
CA GLY A 189 7.14 -25.11 -9.39
C GLY A 189 7.03 -26.51 -10.00
N LEU A 190 8.15 -27.21 -10.15
CA LEU A 190 8.19 -28.60 -10.62
C LEU A 190 8.50 -29.50 -9.43
N PHE A 191 7.63 -30.45 -9.15
CA PHE A 191 7.86 -31.48 -8.12
C PHE A 191 7.26 -32.81 -8.57
N GLU A 192 7.93 -33.90 -8.21
CA GLU A 192 7.41 -35.26 -8.38
C GLU A 192 6.93 -35.75 -7.03
N THR A 193 5.69 -36.23 -6.98
CA THR A 193 5.19 -36.92 -5.81
C THR A 193 5.40 -38.43 -6.01
N ARG A 194 6.09 -39.05 -5.06
CA ARG A 194 6.13 -40.48 -4.96
C ARG A 194 5.25 -40.96 -3.81
N THR A 195 4.52 -42.03 -4.00
CA THR A 195 3.83 -42.70 -2.89
C THR A 195 4.87 -43.15 -1.87
N ALA A 196 4.81 -42.60 -0.65
CA ALA A 196 5.62 -43.11 0.44
C ALA A 196 5.29 -44.57 0.65
N SER A 197 6.29 -45.46 0.56
CA SER A 197 6.17 -46.85 0.99
C SER A 197 5.75 -46.86 2.44
N ALA A 198 4.54 -47.32 2.75
CA ALA A 198 3.89 -47.19 4.02
C ALA A 198 4.71 -47.78 5.17
N THR A 199 5.20 -46.91 6.05
CA THR A 199 5.30 -47.22 7.48
C THR A 199 4.23 -46.37 8.18
N PRO A 200 3.37 -46.97 9.01
CA PRO A 200 2.16 -46.29 9.52
C PRO A 200 2.35 -45.06 10.41
N ASP A 201 3.56 -44.75 10.81
CA ASP A 201 3.86 -43.72 11.82
C ASP A 201 4.53 -42.46 11.31
N GLN A 202 4.74 -42.30 10.01
CA GLN A 202 5.31 -41.10 9.45
C GLN A 202 4.49 -40.58 8.26
N ALA A 203 3.44 -39.86 8.54
CA ALA A 203 2.72 -39.04 7.57
C ALA A 203 3.54 -37.81 7.18
N GLY A 204 4.69 -38.03 6.55
CA GLY A 204 5.52 -36.97 5.96
C GLY A 204 5.46 -37.15 4.45
N ALA A 205 4.70 -36.29 3.76
CA ALA A 205 4.83 -36.20 2.31
C ALA A 205 6.14 -35.47 2.00
N TRP A 206 7.07 -36.14 1.35
CA TRP A 206 8.27 -35.52 0.80
C TRP A 206 7.93 -35.00 -0.60
N ILE A 207 8.09 -33.70 -0.80
CA ILE A 207 7.95 -33.07 -2.11
C ILE A 207 9.38 -32.77 -2.58
N ASP A 208 9.80 -33.46 -3.63
CA ASP A 208 11.02 -33.13 -4.34
C ASP A 208 10.70 -32.14 -5.48
N ALA A 209 11.69 -31.36 -5.93
CA ALA A 209 11.52 -30.37 -6.99
C ALA A 209 11.10 -31.06 -8.30
N GLY A 210 9.82 -31.27 -8.47
CA GLY A 210 9.23 -32.01 -9.58
C GLY A 210 8.05 -31.26 -10.22
N ARG A 211 7.41 -31.93 -11.15
CA ARG A 211 6.29 -31.38 -11.92
C ARG A 211 4.99 -32.02 -11.47
N ILE A 212 3.96 -31.22 -11.13
CA ILE A 212 2.61 -31.72 -11.01
C ILE A 212 2.09 -32.04 -12.43
N THR A 213 2.01 -33.33 -12.77
CA THR A 213 1.49 -33.77 -14.07
C THR A 213 -0.03 -33.84 -14.10
N ASP A 214 -0.66 -34.00 -12.92
CA ASP A 214 -2.12 -34.03 -12.76
C ASP A 214 -2.50 -33.27 -11.45
N PRO A 215 -2.89 -32.00 -11.56
CA PRO A 215 -3.32 -31.22 -10.40
C PRO A 215 -4.57 -31.82 -9.71
N THR A 216 -5.48 -32.40 -10.46
CA THR A 216 -6.73 -32.95 -9.92
C THR A 216 -6.47 -34.19 -9.07
N ALA A 217 -5.62 -35.09 -9.53
CA ALA A 217 -5.21 -36.27 -8.77
C ALA A 217 -4.39 -35.85 -7.51
N PHE A 218 -3.55 -34.83 -7.63
CA PHE A 218 -2.80 -34.32 -6.50
C PHE A 218 -3.72 -33.75 -5.40
N PHE A 219 -4.68 -32.91 -5.74
CA PHE A 219 -5.63 -32.36 -4.76
C PHE A 219 -6.55 -33.43 -4.17
N ALA A 220 -6.95 -34.43 -4.93
CA ALA A 220 -7.72 -35.57 -4.43
C ALA A 220 -6.92 -36.41 -3.42
N ALA A 221 -5.60 -36.55 -3.63
CA ALA A 221 -4.73 -37.32 -2.75
C ALA A 221 -4.31 -36.55 -1.48
N THR A 222 -4.28 -35.21 -1.53
CA THR A 222 -3.87 -34.35 -0.42
C THR A 222 -5.03 -33.76 0.38
N SER A 223 -6.26 -33.86 -0.12
CA SER A 223 -7.45 -33.44 0.64
C SER A 223 -7.71 -34.46 1.77
N PRO A 224 -7.87 -34.00 3.03
CA PRO A 224 -8.26 -34.90 4.11
C PRO A 224 -9.60 -35.57 3.75
N PRO A 225 -9.78 -36.84 4.10
CA PRO A 225 -11.06 -37.51 3.88
C PRO A 225 -12.16 -36.68 4.55
N ALA A 226 -13.26 -36.49 3.82
CA ALA A 226 -14.41 -35.77 4.39
C ALA A 226 -14.79 -36.45 5.71
N VAL A 227 -14.77 -35.70 6.79
CA VAL A 227 -15.23 -36.18 8.08
C VAL A 227 -16.69 -36.52 7.90
N ALA A 228 -17.03 -37.81 7.99
CA ALA A 228 -18.43 -38.25 7.97
C ALA A 228 -19.18 -37.52 9.08
N ASP A 229 -20.23 -36.83 8.72
CA ASP A 229 -21.11 -36.15 9.68
C ASP A 229 -21.72 -37.26 10.58
N PRO A 230 -21.51 -37.22 11.90
CA PRO A 230 -22.04 -38.25 12.81
C PRO A 230 -23.56 -38.16 12.97
N ALA A 231 -24.27 -37.35 12.19
CA ALA A 231 -25.70 -37.12 12.28
C ALA A 231 -26.53 -37.74 11.12
N ASN A 232 -26.00 -38.73 10.37
CA ASN A 232 -26.81 -39.46 9.39
C ASN A 232 -26.62 -40.97 9.51
#